data_6adc773a21dc7f34e822abc9168d8889
#
_entry.id   6adc773a21dc7f34e822abc9168d8889
#
_cell.length_a   1.000
_cell.length_b   1.000
_cell.length_c   1.000
_cell.angle_alpha   90.00
_cell.angle_beta   90.00
_cell.angle_gamma   90.00
#
_symmetry.space_group_name_H-M   'P 1'
#
loop_
_entity.id
_entity.type
_entity.pdbx_description
1 polymer ?
#
loop_
_entity_poly.entity_id
_entity_poly.type
_entity_poly.pdbx_seq_one_letter_code
_entity_poly.pdbx_strand_id
1 'polypeptide(L)'
;MAGLNTSLRARITDMRTAWRDEATMTVIKLLGVPKTRRVNVLVNSLSGVNFGVHNSNLVNTQRGLLERVFLVEKDNKFIRPPQPTLNVNFELSAFRKEFRKSVLILTPWSRQQFVDAYDGQKKQMYQRAADSLEMKQIRIEDSCISAFVKAEKINLSAKSDPAPRIIQPRSPRYNVAVGVYIKPIEHIIYNIIGAVFGSPTVLKGYNAEQSGAVIADKWAMFRDPVAIGLDASRFDQHCSPQILRWEHRMYRLFYPRSKQLKMLLGWQIRNRGYANTPDG
;
A
#
# COMPACT_ATOMS: atom_id res chain seq x y z
N MET A 1 -22.19 9.20 -16.95
CA MET A 1 -22.86 8.79 -15.71
C MET A 1 -22.21 9.47 -14.51
N ALA A 2 -22.98 9.88 -13.51
CA ALA A 2 -22.45 10.44 -12.26
C ALA A 2 -21.70 9.33 -11.46
N GLY A 3 -20.73 9.75 -10.68
CA GLY A 3 -20.03 8.83 -9.78
C GLY A 3 -20.95 8.34 -8.63
N LEU A 4 -20.56 7.23 -8.02
CA LEU A 4 -21.34 6.56 -6.97
C LEU A 4 -21.18 7.26 -5.63
N ASN A 5 -22.30 7.45 -4.96
CA ASN A 5 -22.36 7.78 -3.56
C ASN A 5 -22.85 6.55 -2.79
N THR A 6 -22.25 6.27 -1.64
CA THR A 6 -22.64 5.14 -0.80
C THR A 6 -23.23 5.64 0.52
N SER A 7 -23.91 4.77 1.26
CA SER A 7 -24.34 5.02 2.63
C SER A 7 -23.34 4.45 3.63
N LEU A 8 -23.32 5.00 4.85
CA LEU A 8 -22.52 4.45 5.95
C LEU A 8 -23.20 3.19 6.49
N ARG A 9 -22.45 2.09 6.58
CA ARG A 9 -22.87 0.84 7.22
C ARG A 9 -22.19 0.66 8.58
N ALA A 10 -20.88 0.93 8.64
CA ALA A 10 -20.14 0.99 9.89
C ALA A 10 -20.17 2.41 10.50
N ARG A 11 -20.12 2.50 11.82
CA ARG A 11 -20.11 3.75 12.57
C ARG A 11 -18.74 3.98 13.23
N ILE A 12 -18.44 5.24 13.52
CA ILE A 12 -17.22 5.60 14.28
C ILE A 12 -17.22 4.95 15.68
N THR A 13 -18.41 4.77 16.28
CA THR A 13 -18.58 4.06 17.55
C THR A 13 -18.13 2.60 17.46
N ASP A 14 -18.37 1.92 16.34
CA ASP A 14 -17.92 0.54 16.13
C ASP A 14 -16.39 0.48 16.12
N MET A 15 -15.74 1.44 15.43
CA MET A 15 -14.29 1.55 15.41
C MET A 15 -13.74 1.81 16.82
N ARG A 16 -14.30 2.77 17.56
CA ARG A 16 -13.87 3.08 18.94
C ARG A 16 -14.02 1.88 19.87
N THR A 17 -15.08 1.10 19.71
CA THR A 17 -15.31 -0.12 20.49
C THR A 17 -14.30 -1.21 20.14
N ALA A 18 -14.00 -1.40 18.85
CA ALA A 18 -13.08 -2.43 18.36
C ALA A 18 -11.60 -2.13 18.69
N TRP A 19 -11.22 -0.85 18.81
CA TRP A 19 -9.84 -0.37 18.96
C TRP A 19 -9.59 0.45 20.21
N ARG A 20 -10.19 0.05 21.34
CA ARG A 20 -10.22 0.83 22.61
C ARG A 20 -8.85 1.38 23.04
N ASP A 21 -7.80 0.57 22.90
CA ASP A 21 -6.47 0.87 23.45
C ASP A 21 -5.39 1.18 22.40
N GLU A 22 -5.67 1.03 21.12
CA GLU A 22 -4.64 1.07 20.06
C GLU A 22 -4.83 2.18 19.03
N ALA A 23 -6.04 2.70 18.88
CA ALA A 23 -6.33 3.78 17.93
C ALA A 23 -7.02 4.93 18.61
N THR A 24 -6.41 6.11 18.57
CA THR A 24 -7.05 7.36 18.95
C THR A 24 -7.50 8.10 17.69
N MET A 25 -8.75 8.53 17.67
CA MET A 25 -9.29 9.38 16.62
C MET A 25 -9.74 10.70 17.24
N THR A 26 -9.22 11.78 16.66
CA THR A 26 -9.65 13.14 17.00
C THR A 26 -10.43 13.69 15.81
N VAL A 27 -11.65 14.14 16.06
CA VAL A 27 -12.48 14.81 15.05
C VAL A 27 -12.16 16.29 15.08
N ILE A 28 -11.72 16.82 13.91
CA ILE A 28 -11.44 18.25 13.73
C ILE A 28 -12.31 18.69 12.54
N LYS A 29 -13.10 19.74 12.70
CA LYS A 29 -13.87 20.31 11.61
C LYS A 29 -12.93 20.87 10.54
N LEU A 30 -12.84 20.20 9.40
CA LEU A 30 -12.12 20.64 8.22
C LEU A 30 -13.12 20.86 7.09
N LEU A 31 -13.01 21.99 6.41
CA LEU A 31 -13.78 22.27 5.21
C LEU A 31 -13.15 21.52 4.03
N GLY A 32 -13.68 20.34 3.72
CA GLY A 32 -13.28 19.57 2.54
C GLY A 32 -14.20 19.85 1.36
N VAL A 33 -13.64 20.09 0.18
CA VAL A 33 -14.42 20.22 -1.05
C VAL A 33 -14.59 18.83 -1.68
N PRO A 34 -15.84 18.33 -1.78
CA PRO A 34 -16.12 17.05 -2.45
C PRO A 34 -15.75 17.12 -3.93
N LYS A 35 -15.14 16.04 -4.44
CA LYS A 35 -14.88 15.90 -5.88
C LYS A 35 -15.83 14.88 -6.48
N THR A 36 -16.76 15.38 -7.31
CA THR A 36 -17.65 14.54 -8.11
C THR A 36 -16.88 13.98 -9.30
N ARG A 37 -16.99 12.67 -9.51
CA ARG A 37 -16.40 11.96 -10.65
C ARG A 37 -17.46 11.69 -11.69
N ARG A 38 -17.04 11.65 -12.97
CA ARG A 38 -17.90 11.27 -14.09
C ARG A 38 -17.31 10.06 -14.78
N VAL A 39 -18.19 9.16 -15.22
CA VAL A 39 -17.83 8.00 -16.06
C VAL A 39 -18.35 8.31 -17.47
N ASN A 40 -17.44 8.34 -18.43
CA ASN A 40 -17.78 8.44 -19.85
C ASN A 40 -17.65 7.04 -20.48
N VAL A 41 -18.67 6.64 -21.22
CA VAL A 41 -18.66 5.41 -22.03
C VAL A 41 -18.30 5.83 -23.45
N LEU A 42 -17.12 5.41 -23.91
CA LEU A 42 -16.62 5.78 -25.23
C LEU A 42 -17.12 4.88 -26.36
N VAL A 43 -17.48 3.64 -26.04
CA VAL A 43 -17.95 2.63 -27.01
C VAL A 43 -19.10 1.85 -26.40
N ASN A 44 -20.10 1.57 -27.23
CA ASN A 44 -21.34 0.87 -26.84
C ASN A 44 -21.16 -0.65 -26.88
N SER A 45 -20.18 -1.22 -26.18
CA SER A 45 -19.71 -2.57 -26.51
C SER A 45 -19.80 -3.62 -25.45
N LEU A 46 -20.25 -3.36 -24.24
CA LEU A 46 -20.28 -4.38 -23.21
C LEU A 46 -21.71 -4.60 -22.71
N SER A 47 -22.44 -5.43 -23.42
CA SER A 47 -23.75 -5.93 -22.98
C SER A 47 -23.63 -6.62 -21.63
N GLY A 48 -24.42 -6.19 -20.65
CA GLY A 48 -24.62 -6.88 -19.37
C GLY A 48 -23.66 -6.52 -18.24
N VAL A 49 -22.64 -5.71 -18.44
CA VAL A 49 -21.72 -5.30 -17.35
C VAL A 49 -21.91 -3.83 -17.00
N ASN A 50 -22.32 -3.57 -15.76
CA ASN A 50 -22.48 -2.20 -15.25
C ASN A 50 -21.23 -1.77 -14.50
N PHE A 51 -20.59 -0.68 -14.96
CA PHE A 51 -19.40 -0.12 -14.34
C PHE A 51 -19.71 1.23 -13.69
N GLY A 52 -19.08 1.46 -12.53
CA GLY A 52 -19.14 2.75 -11.82
C GLY A 52 -17.78 3.20 -11.31
N VAL A 53 -17.77 4.37 -10.70
CA VAL A 53 -16.62 4.91 -9.93
C VAL A 53 -17.16 5.62 -8.69
N HIS A 54 -16.52 5.40 -7.53
CA HIS A 54 -16.89 6.13 -6.32
C HIS A 54 -16.49 7.60 -6.42
N ASN A 55 -17.36 8.50 -5.99
CA ASN A 55 -17.02 9.90 -5.79
C ASN A 55 -15.99 10.05 -4.65
N SER A 56 -15.17 11.10 -4.72
CA SER A 56 -14.30 11.50 -3.61
C SER A 56 -15.04 12.49 -2.72
N ASN A 57 -15.99 11.99 -1.95
CA ASN A 57 -16.75 12.75 -0.98
C ASN A 57 -16.51 12.24 0.45
N LEU A 58 -17.02 13.00 1.41
CA LEU A 58 -16.79 12.75 2.84
C LEU A 58 -17.35 11.39 3.29
N VAL A 59 -18.57 11.05 2.86
CA VAL A 59 -19.25 9.79 3.21
C VAL A 59 -18.51 8.57 2.66
N ASN A 60 -18.11 8.62 1.38
CA ASN A 60 -17.33 7.55 0.77
C ASN A 60 -15.96 7.38 1.42
N THR A 61 -15.34 8.50 1.85
CA THR A 61 -14.06 8.46 2.57
C THR A 61 -14.24 7.78 3.92
N GLN A 62 -15.24 8.19 4.70
CA GLN A 62 -15.53 7.59 6.01
C GLN A 62 -15.88 6.11 5.88
N ARG A 63 -16.76 5.74 4.97
CA ARG A 63 -17.12 4.34 4.72
C ARG A 63 -15.89 3.49 4.35
N GLY A 64 -15.07 3.99 3.43
CA GLY A 64 -13.86 3.28 3.01
C GLY A 64 -12.86 3.10 4.16
N LEU A 65 -12.67 4.11 5.01
CA LEU A 65 -11.83 3.99 6.20
C LEU A 65 -12.38 2.97 7.18
N LEU A 66 -13.67 3.08 7.55
CA LEU A 66 -14.27 2.17 8.51
C LEU A 66 -14.30 0.73 8.02
N GLU A 67 -14.81 0.48 6.81
CA GLU A 67 -15.09 -0.87 6.31
C GLU A 67 -13.90 -1.55 5.62
N ARG A 68 -12.81 -0.83 5.30
CA ARG A 68 -11.65 -1.41 4.61
C ARG A 68 -10.31 -1.20 5.30
N VAL A 69 -10.21 -0.23 6.21
CA VAL A 69 -8.96 0.03 6.94
C VAL A 69 -9.06 -0.45 8.38
N PHE A 70 -10.09 -0.02 9.10
CA PHE A 70 -10.20 -0.26 10.53
C PHE A 70 -10.98 -1.52 10.91
N LEU A 71 -12.00 -1.89 10.15
CA LEU A 71 -12.95 -2.94 10.53
C LEU A 71 -13.10 -3.99 9.42
N VAL A 72 -13.50 -5.18 9.82
CA VAL A 72 -14.02 -6.25 8.95
C VAL A 72 -15.45 -6.57 9.33
N GLU A 73 -16.28 -6.89 8.33
CA GLU A 73 -17.62 -7.37 8.55
C GLU A 73 -17.60 -8.90 8.77
N LYS A 74 -18.13 -9.33 9.91
CA LYS A 74 -18.33 -10.73 10.25
C LYS A 74 -19.67 -10.87 10.95
N ASP A 75 -20.51 -11.79 10.47
CA ASP A 75 -21.82 -12.07 11.04
C ASP A 75 -22.69 -10.80 11.19
N ASN A 76 -22.72 -9.95 10.16
CA ASN A 76 -23.40 -8.65 10.12
C ASN A 76 -22.94 -7.65 11.21
N LYS A 77 -21.78 -7.86 11.82
CA LYS A 77 -21.14 -6.93 12.77
C LYS A 77 -19.80 -6.46 12.24
N PHE A 78 -19.47 -5.21 12.56
CA PHE A 78 -18.16 -4.65 12.27
C PHE A 78 -17.23 -4.85 13.46
N ILE A 79 -16.19 -5.65 13.26
CA ILE A 79 -15.22 -6.02 14.30
C ILE A 79 -13.80 -5.66 13.87
N ARG A 80 -12.87 -5.67 14.82
CA ARG A 80 -11.45 -5.53 14.54
C ARG A 80 -10.98 -6.68 13.65
N PRO A 81 -10.13 -6.41 12.63
CA PRO A 81 -9.51 -7.47 11.84
C PRO A 81 -8.80 -8.50 12.72
N PRO A 82 -8.88 -9.80 12.39
CA PRO A 82 -8.15 -10.82 13.12
C PRO A 82 -6.66 -10.50 13.17
N GLN A 83 -6.04 -10.71 14.31
CA GLN A 83 -4.61 -10.51 14.48
C GLN A 83 -3.87 -11.84 14.21
N PRO A 84 -2.66 -11.81 13.61
CA PRO A 84 -1.87 -13.00 13.41
C PRO A 84 -1.44 -13.58 14.77
N THR A 85 -1.60 -14.89 14.92
CA THR A 85 -1.16 -15.64 16.10
C THR A 85 0.27 -16.14 15.98
N LEU A 86 0.79 -16.24 14.75
CA LEU A 86 2.12 -16.76 14.46
C LEU A 86 3.20 -15.72 14.75
N ASN A 87 4.35 -16.20 15.21
CA ASN A 87 5.53 -15.37 15.40
C ASN A 87 6.29 -15.24 14.08
N VAL A 88 6.09 -14.12 13.37
CA VAL A 88 6.72 -13.83 12.07
C VAL A 88 8.25 -14.01 12.10
N ASN A 89 8.93 -13.71 13.22
CA ASN A 89 10.37 -13.85 13.31
C ASN A 89 10.81 -15.32 13.32
N PHE A 90 10.00 -16.17 13.90
CA PHE A 90 10.24 -17.61 13.92
C PHE A 90 9.93 -18.22 12.56
N GLU A 91 8.73 -18.00 12.05
CA GLU A 91 8.25 -18.55 10.77
C GLU A 91 9.15 -18.18 9.59
N LEU A 92 9.60 -16.93 9.53
CA LEU A 92 10.44 -16.43 8.45
C LEU A 92 11.95 -16.44 8.78
N SER A 93 12.37 -17.17 9.81
CA SER A 93 13.78 -17.22 10.24
C SER A 93 14.68 -17.87 9.21
N ALA A 94 14.28 -18.99 8.63
CA ALA A 94 15.01 -19.70 7.59
C ALA A 94 15.16 -18.83 6.34
N PHE A 95 14.07 -18.24 5.85
CA PHE A 95 14.12 -17.31 4.73
C PHE A 95 15.09 -16.16 4.99
N ARG A 96 15.02 -15.52 6.16
CA ARG A 96 15.93 -14.42 6.51
C ARG A 96 17.39 -14.86 6.56
N LYS A 97 17.67 -16.07 7.03
CA LYS A 97 19.03 -16.63 7.06
C LYS A 97 19.59 -16.75 5.64
N GLU A 98 18.83 -17.35 4.71
CA GLU A 98 19.24 -17.49 3.33
C GLU A 98 19.35 -16.14 2.62
N PHE A 99 18.36 -15.29 2.75
CA PHE A 99 18.35 -13.93 2.18
C PHE A 99 19.62 -13.15 2.58
N ARG A 100 19.99 -13.20 3.84
CA ARG A 100 21.15 -12.48 4.38
C ARG A 100 22.48 -12.85 3.71
N LYS A 101 22.62 -14.07 3.18
CA LYS A 101 23.85 -14.53 2.52
C LYS A 101 24.17 -13.73 1.26
N SER A 102 23.16 -13.21 0.58
CA SER A 102 23.29 -12.51 -0.69
C SER A 102 23.17 -10.97 -0.55
N VAL A 103 23.06 -10.47 0.68
CA VAL A 103 22.95 -9.02 0.91
C VAL A 103 24.31 -8.36 0.82
N LEU A 104 24.37 -7.27 0.04
CA LEU A 104 25.52 -6.37 -0.06
C LEU A 104 25.23 -5.08 0.70
N ILE A 105 26.24 -4.51 1.36
CA ILE A 105 26.11 -3.20 1.98
C ILE A 105 26.20 -2.14 0.86
N LEU A 106 25.21 -1.24 0.84
CA LEU A 106 25.08 -0.24 -0.21
C LEU A 106 25.18 1.19 0.36
N THR A 107 25.48 2.11 -0.55
CA THR A 107 25.31 3.54 -0.33
C THR A 107 23.94 3.96 -0.85
N PRO A 108 23.16 4.76 -0.09
CA PRO A 108 21.88 5.28 -0.59
C PRO A 108 22.10 6.15 -1.83
N TRP A 109 21.10 6.21 -2.67
CA TRP A 109 21.09 7.15 -3.80
C TRP A 109 21.10 8.61 -3.29
N SER A 110 21.58 9.52 -4.14
CA SER A 110 21.29 10.93 -3.97
C SER A 110 19.82 11.20 -4.23
N ARG A 111 19.30 12.34 -3.74
CA ARG A 111 17.91 12.76 -4.03
C ARG A 111 17.70 12.93 -5.52
N GLN A 112 18.70 13.43 -6.24
CA GLN A 112 18.64 13.60 -7.70
C GLN A 112 18.55 12.26 -8.42
N GLN A 113 19.34 11.26 -8.04
CA GLN A 113 19.23 9.90 -8.59
C GLN A 113 17.83 9.30 -8.38
N PHE A 114 17.23 9.54 -7.22
CA PHE A 114 15.85 9.11 -6.97
C PHE A 114 14.85 9.83 -7.89
N VAL A 115 14.98 11.13 -8.08
CA VAL A 115 14.11 11.93 -8.96
C VAL A 115 14.25 11.46 -10.41
N ASP A 116 15.46 11.21 -10.86
CA ASP A 116 15.75 10.80 -12.24
C ASP A 116 15.27 9.38 -12.58
N ALA A 117 14.90 8.59 -11.58
CA ALA A 117 14.25 7.30 -11.77
C ALA A 117 12.74 7.40 -12.14
N TYR A 118 12.22 8.61 -12.31
CA TYR A 118 10.81 8.86 -12.67
C TYR A 118 10.69 9.83 -13.84
N ASP A 119 9.54 9.80 -14.51
CA ASP A 119 9.22 10.65 -15.65
C ASP A 119 7.96 11.49 -15.42
N GLY A 120 7.75 12.48 -16.30
CA GLY A 120 6.55 13.28 -16.40
C GLY A 120 6.20 14.04 -15.10
N GLN A 121 4.94 14.09 -14.76
CA GLN A 121 4.43 14.81 -13.60
C GLN A 121 5.00 14.29 -12.27
N LYS A 122 5.30 12.99 -12.21
CA LYS A 122 5.86 12.36 -11.01
C LYS A 122 7.28 12.82 -10.77
N LYS A 123 8.10 12.94 -11.80
CA LYS A 123 9.46 13.52 -11.73
C LYS A 123 9.41 14.95 -11.20
N GLN A 124 8.54 15.79 -11.77
CA GLN A 124 8.39 17.19 -11.33
C GLN A 124 7.94 17.30 -9.87
N MET A 125 7.03 16.43 -9.42
CA MET A 125 6.57 16.39 -8.04
C MET A 125 7.72 16.03 -7.09
N TYR A 126 8.51 15.02 -7.42
CA TYR A 126 9.65 14.59 -6.61
C TYR A 126 10.82 15.58 -6.66
N GLN A 127 11.04 16.27 -7.80
CA GLN A 127 12.03 17.36 -7.87
C GLN A 127 11.70 18.45 -6.86
N ARG A 128 10.47 18.97 -6.89
CA ARG A 128 10.04 19.99 -5.89
C ARG A 128 10.18 19.52 -4.44
N ALA A 129 9.93 18.23 -4.19
CA ALA A 129 10.11 17.64 -2.87
C ALA A 129 11.59 17.56 -2.48
N ALA A 130 12.46 17.17 -3.39
CA ALA A 130 13.90 17.11 -3.18
C ALA A 130 14.49 18.51 -2.89
N ASP A 131 14.16 19.51 -3.71
CA ASP A 131 14.57 20.90 -3.51
C ASP A 131 14.11 21.43 -2.14
N SER A 132 12.86 21.15 -1.78
CA SER A 132 12.30 21.50 -0.47
C SER A 132 13.02 20.83 0.71
N LEU A 133 13.58 19.62 0.52
CA LEU A 133 14.36 18.92 1.53
C LEU A 133 15.76 19.50 1.72
N GLU A 134 16.27 20.25 0.78
CA GLU A 134 17.52 21.00 0.94
C GLU A 134 17.33 22.23 1.81
N MET A 135 16.19 22.89 1.66
CA MET A 135 15.86 24.09 2.44
C MET A 135 15.38 23.76 3.86
N LYS A 136 14.66 22.65 4.03
CA LYS A 136 14.06 22.26 5.31
C LYS A 136 14.18 20.77 5.54
N GLN A 137 14.77 20.38 6.65
CA GLN A 137 14.93 18.99 7.04
C GLN A 137 13.60 18.23 7.11
N ILE A 138 13.67 16.91 6.88
CA ILE A 138 12.53 15.99 7.01
C ILE A 138 12.01 15.99 8.44
N ARG A 139 10.68 15.96 8.61
CA ARG A 139 10.00 15.93 9.90
C ARG A 139 9.01 14.76 9.94
N ILE A 140 8.58 14.40 11.15
CA ILE A 140 7.62 13.33 11.35
C ILE A 140 6.25 13.63 10.69
N GLU A 141 5.87 14.89 10.58
CA GLU A 141 4.66 15.33 9.89
C GLU A 141 4.69 14.98 8.39
N ASP A 142 5.86 14.96 7.77
CA ASP A 142 6.03 14.52 6.39
C ASP A 142 5.63 13.05 6.21
N SER A 143 5.67 12.24 7.26
CA SER A 143 5.26 10.84 7.24
C SER A 143 3.76 10.61 7.46
N CYS A 144 2.99 11.66 7.77
CA CYS A 144 1.54 11.55 7.96
C CYS A 144 0.85 11.07 6.67
N ILE A 145 -0.15 10.24 6.88
CA ILE A 145 -1.00 9.70 5.80
C ILE A 145 -2.13 10.68 5.52
N SER A 146 -2.36 10.99 4.24
CA SER A 146 -3.52 11.73 3.78
C SER A 146 -4.44 10.80 3.00
N ALA A 147 -5.57 10.43 3.57
CA ALA A 147 -6.45 9.44 3.01
C ALA A 147 -7.45 10.04 2.02
N PHE A 148 -7.67 9.38 0.88
CA PHE A 148 -8.69 9.75 -0.10
C PHE A 148 -9.22 8.54 -0.87
N VAL A 149 -10.42 8.69 -1.47
CA VAL A 149 -11.07 7.63 -2.22
C VAL A 149 -10.35 7.36 -3.55
N LYS A 150 -9.99 6.11 -3.80
CA LYS A 150 -9.36 5.66 -5.05
C LYS A 150 -10.29 5.88 -6.25
N ALA A 151 -9.74 6.45 -7.33
CA ALA A 151 -10.43 6.51 -8.62
C ALA A 151 -10.17 5.20 -9.38
N GLU A 152 -11.14 4.30 -9.37
CA GLU A 152 -11.04 3.04 -10.10
C GLU A 152 -12.39 2.62 -10.67
N LYS A 153 -12.35 1.87 -11.76
CA LYS A 153 -13.53 1.27 -12.38
C LYS A 153 -14.01 0.11 -11.51
N ILE A 154 -15.29 0.10 -11.20
CA ILE A 154 -15.94 -0.89 -10.34
C ILE A 154 -16.96 -1.67 -11.18
N ASN A 155 -16.91 -2.98 -11.16
CA ASN A 155 -17.92 -3.84 -11.75
C ASN A 155 -19.08 -4.00 -10.76
N LEU A 156 -20.17 -3.28 -11.01
CA LEU A 156 -21.37 -3.29 -10.17
C LEU A 156 -22.24 -4.54 -10.40
N SER A 157 -22.07 -5.20 -11.53
CA SER A 157 -22.74 -6.49 -11.78
C SER A 157 -22.17 -7.61 -10.91
N ALA A 158 -20.88 -7.53 -10.55
CA ALA A 158 -20.26 -8.48 -9.65
C ALA A 158 -20.46 -8.13 -8.16
N LYS A 159 -20.58 -6.83 -7.83
CA LYS A 159 -20.79 -6.34 -6.46
C LYS A 159 -21.68 -5.10 -6.51
N SER A 160 -22.89 -5.20 -5.98
CA SER A 160 -23.89 -4.12 -6.03
C SER A 160 -23.53 -2.91 -5.17
N ASP A 161 -22.89 -3.11 -4.01
CA ASP A 161 -22.53 -2.05 -3.05
C ASP A 161 -21.14 -2.27 -2.44
N PRO A 162 -20.05 -2.20 -3.23
CA PRO A 162 -18.70 -2.38 -2.72
C PRO A 162 -18.26 -1.16 -1.90
N ALA A 163 -17.61 -1.39 -0.75
CA ALA A 163 -17.00 -0.33 0.02
C ALA A 163 -15.89 0.36 -0.77
N PRO A 164 -15.81 1.71 -0.76
CA PRO A 164 -14.77 2.45 -1.46
C PRO A 164 -13.36 2.04 -1.03
N ARG A 165 -12.44 1.91 -1.98
CA ARG A 165 -11.02 1.71 -1.66
C ARG A 165 -10.38 3.05 -1.31
N ILE A 166 -9.55 3.04 -0.28
CA ILE A 166 -8.85 4.23 0.21
C ILE A 166 -7.37 4.15 -0.17
N ILE A 167 -6.88 5.23 -0.76
CA ILE A 167 -5.45 5.45 -0.97
C ILE A 167 -4.91 6.23 0.22
N GLN A 168 -3.77 5.81 0.74
CA GLN A 168 -3.16 6.33 1.96
C GLN A 168 -1.72 6.79 1.69
N PRO A 169 -1.50 7.83 0.88
CA PRO A 169 -0.17 8.32 0.55
C PRO A 169 0.45 9.09 1.72
N ARG A 170 1.76 9.08 1.74
CA ARG A 170 2.58 10.00 2.52
C ARG A 170 3.03 11.17 1.65
N SER A 171 3.58 12.21 2.26
CA SER A 171 4.07 13.37 1.51
C SER A 171 5.14 12.97 0.48
N PRO A 172 5.26 13.69 -0.64
CA PRO A 172 6.35 13.50 -1.59
C PRO A 172 7.73 13.67 -0.95
N ARG A 173 7.87 14.55 0.06
CA ARG A 173 9.10 14.74 0.83
C ARG A 173 9.52 13.46 1.57
N TYR A 174 8.57 12.81 2.22
CA TYR A 174 8.82 11.51 2.87
C TYR A 174 9.18 10.43 1.85
N ASN A 175 8.47 10.40 0.71
CA ASN A 175 8.74 9.43 -0.34
C ASN A 175 10.16 9.60 -0.94
N VAL A 176 10.66 10.82 -1.11
CA VAL A 176 12.05 11.07 -1.51
C VAL A 176 13.01 10.61 -0.40
N ALA A 177 12.76 11.02 0.86
CA ALA A 177 13.68 10.74 1.96
C ALA A 177 13.86 9.23 2.25
N VAL A 178 12.80 8.42 2.13
CA VAL A 178 12.89 6.97 2.28
C VAL A 178 13.28 6.29 0.97
N GLY A 179 12.87 6.86 -0.16
CA GLY A 179 13.03 6.29 -1.49
C GLY A 179 14.50 6.19 -1.93
N VAL A 180 15.37 7.10 -1.48
CA VAL A 180 16.83 7.03 -1.74
C VAL A 180 17.47 5.75 -1.18
N TYR A 181 16.84 5.12 -0.19
CA TYR A 181 17.25 3.83 0.37
C TYR A 181 16.53 2.65 -0.29
N ILE A 182 15.22 2.77 -0.48
CA ILE A 182 14.38 1.62 -0.89
C ILE A 182 14.45 1.39 -2.41
N LYS A 183 14.48 2.45 -3.21
CA LYS A 183 14.49 2.32 -4.67
C LYS A 183 15.70 1.55 -5.21
N PRO A 184 16.95 1.81 -4.76
CA PRO A 184 18.11 1.06 -5.24
C PRO A 184 18.11 -0.43 -4.86
N ILE A 185 17.46 -0.82 -3.76
CA ILE A 185 17.43 -2.22 -3.33
C ILE A 185 16.25 -3.01 -3.88
N GLU A 186 15.28 -2.37 -4.52
CA GLU A 186 14.03 -3.00 -4.98
C GLU A 186 14.31 -4.23 -5.85
N HIS A 187 15.05 -4.08 -6.95
CA HIS A 187 15.39 -5.19 -7.85
C HIS A 187 16.39 -6.17 -7.24
N ILE A 188 17.28 -5.70 -6.38
CA ILE A 188 18.23 -6.56 -5.67
C ILE A 188 17.46 -7.53 -4.77
N ILE A 189 16.45 -7.03 -4.04
CA ILE A 189 15.58 -7.88 -3.21
C ILE A 189 14.87 -8.94 -4.07
N TYR A 190 14.33 -8.57 -5.25
CA TYR A 190 13.66 -9.53 -6.13
C TYR A 190 14.60 -10.62 -6.62
N ASN A 191 15.83 -10.26 -6.97
CA ASN A 191 16.85 -11.22 -7.38
C ASN A 191 17.27 -12.15 -6.23
N ILE A 192 17.44 -11.61 -5.01
CA ILE A 192 17.76 -12.42 -3.84
C ILE A 192 16.61 -13.40 -3.52
N ILE A 193 15.36 -12.95 -3.61
CA ILE A 193 14.19 -13.84 -3.43
C ILE A 193 14.22 -14.95 -4.49
N GLY A 194 14.48 -14.61 -5.74
CA GLY A 194 14.63 -15.59 -6.82
C GLY A 194 15.73 -16.61 -6.52
N ALA A 195 16.89 -16.16 -6.04
CA ALA A 195 18.01 -17.04 -5.66
C ALA A 195 17.65 -17.95 -4.49
N VAL A 196 16.93 -17.48 -3.48
CA VAL A 196 16.47 -18.30 -2.34
C VAL A 196 15.53 -19.41 -2.80
N PHE A 197 14.67 -19.15 -3.77
CA PHE A 197 13.70 -20.13 -4.30
C PHE A 197 14.19 -20.87 -5.55
N GLY A 198 15.41 -20.63 -6.00
CA GLY A 198 16.01 -21.30 -7.16
C GLY A 198 15.50 -20.84 -8.53
N SER A 199 14.61 -19.87 -8.60
CA SER A 199 14.08 -19.33 -9.88
C SER A 199 13.44 -17.94 -9.66
N PRO A 200 13.27 -17.11 -10.72
CA PRO A 200 12.56 -15.84 -10.61
C PRO A 200 11.17 -16.01 -9.97
N THR A 201 10.95 -15.31 -8.86
CA THR A 201 9.71 -15.44 -8.04
C THR A 201 8.89 -14.16 -8.09
N VAL A 202 9.54 -13.00 -8.16
CA VAL A 202 8.89 -11.69 -8.26
C VAL A 202 9.02 -11.18 -9.70
N LEU A 203 7.91 -11.08 -10.41
CA LEU A 203 7.89 -10.69 -11.83
C LEU A 203 7.70 -9.18 -12.04
N LYS A 204 7.79 -8.37 -10.99
CA LYS A 204 7.71 -6.92 -11.12
C LYS A 204 8.87 -6.37 -11.96
N GLY A 205 8.52 -5.66 -13.03
CA GLY A 205 9.48 -5.12 -14.00
C GLY A 205 9.66 -6.00 -15.25
N TYR A 206 9.08 -7.19 -15.27
CA TYR A 206 9.05 -8.05 -16.47
C TYR A 206 7.89 -7.62 -17.38
N ASN A 207 8.11 -7.69 -18.70
CA ASN A 207 7.04 -7.55 -19.67
C ASN A 207 6.22 -8.85 -19.77
N ALA A 208 5.17 -8.86 -20.60
CA ALA A 208 4.30 -10.02 -20.74
C ALA A 208 5.03 -11.28 -21.28
N GLU A 209 5.93 -11.10 -22.26
CA GLU A 209 6.71 -12.18 -22.86
C GLU A 209 7.68 -12.80 -21.84
N GLN A 210 8.44 -11.97 -21.13
CA GLN A 210 9.36 -12.41 -20.07
C GLN A 210 8.62 -13.12 -18.93
N SER A 211 7.46 -12.59 -18.53
CA SER A 211 6.63 -13.24 -17.50
C SER A 211 6.09 -14.58 -17.98
N GLY A 212 5.67 -14.67 -19.25
CA GLY A 212 5.23 -15.90 -19.89
C GLY A 212 6.33 -16.96 -19.94
N ALA A 213 7.55 -16.58 -20.31
CA ALA A 213 8.69 -17.49 -20.33
C ALA A 213 8.99 -18.08 -18.93
N VAL A 214 9.06 -17.22 -17.90
CA VAL A 214 9.29 -17.69 -16.51
C VAL A 214 8.18 -18.65 -16.05
N ILE A 215 6.92 -18.39 -16.40
CA ILE A 215 5.79 -19.26 -16.04
C ILE A 215 5.90 -20.59 -16.81
N ALA A 216 6.26 -20.56 -18.09
CA ALA A 216 6.45 -21.76 -18.90
C ALA A 216 7.58 -22.65 -18.36
N ASP A 217 8.72 -22.05 -17.99
CA ASP A 217 9.83 -22.78 -17.38
C ASP A 217 9.40 -23.47 -16.08
N LYS A 218 8.66 -22.75 -15.22
CA LYS A 218 8.12 -23.33 -13.96
C LYS A 218 7.11 -24.45 -14.22
N TRP A 219 6.27 -24.29 -15.24
CA TRP A 219 5.29 -25.29 -15.65
C TRP A 219 5.97 -26.58 -16.08
N ALA A 220 7.05 -26.46 -16.86
CA ALA A 220 7.82 -27.61 -17.36
C ALA A 220 8.58 -28.39 -16.27
N MET A 221 8.72 -27.85 -15.05
CA MET A 221 9.36 -28.55 -13.93
C MET A 221 8.51 -29.73 -13.37
N PHE A 222 7.23 -29.78 -13.69
CA PHE A 222 6.31 -30.77 -13.14
C PHE A 222 5.79 -31.69 -14.25
N ARG A 223 5.59 -32.97 -13.92
CA ARG A 223 4.99 -33.94 -14.83
C ARG A 223 3.51 -33.61 -15.11
N ASP A 224 2.77 -33.32 -14.05
CA ASP A 224 1.34 -32.96 -14.10
C ASP A 224 1.13 -31.60 -13.40
N PRO A 225 1.46 -30.50 -14.11
CA PRO A 225 1.47 -29.17 -13.49
C PRO A 225 0.09 -28.65 -13.20
N VAL A 226 -0.07 -28.00 -12.05
CA VAL A 226 -1.31 -27.33 -11.63
C VAL A 226 -0.98 -25.88 -11.24
N ALA A 227 -1.75 -24.93 -11.77
CA ALA A 227 -1.68 -23.53 -11.34
C ALA A 227 -2.65 -23.27 -10.19
N ILE A 228 -2.14 -22.76 -9.07
CA ILE A 228 -2.94 -22.34 -7.92
C ILE A 228 -2.85 -20.82 -7.80
N GLY A 229 -3.98 -20.14 -7.99
CA GLY A 229 -4.11 -18.70 -7.79
C GLY A 229 -4.50 -18.40 -6.34
N LEU A 230 -3.68 -17.56 -5.67
CA LEU A 230 -3.95 -17.10 -4.32
C LEU A 230 -4.02 -15.58 -4.31
N ASP A 231 -5.09 -15.03 -3.74
CA ASP A 231 -5.26 -13.59 -3.52
C ASP A 231 -5.79 -13.34 -2.11
N ALA A 232 -5.06 -12.55 -1.33
CA ALA A 232 -5.44 -12.24 0.04
C ALA A 232 -6.42 -11.04 0.06
N SER A 233 -7.63 -11.28 0.54
CA SER A 233 -8.63 -10.22 0.69
C SER A 233 -8.13 -9.14 1.64
N ARG A 234 -8.08 -7.88 1.15
CA ARG A 234 -7.66 -6.71 1.94
C ARG A 234 -6.27 -6.89 2.58
N PHE A 235 -5.31 -7.40 1.83
CA PHE A 235 -3.95 -7.69 2.29
C PHE A 235 -3.31 -6.54 3.07
N ASP A 236 -3.46 -5.31 2.60
CA ASP A 236 -2.96 -4.08 3.23
C ASP A 236 -3.49 -3.88 4.66
N GLN A 237 -4.76 -4.22 4.92
CA GLN A 237 -5.37 -4.15 6.24
C GLN A 237 -4.73 -5.14 7.24
N HIS A 238 -4.21 -6.25 6.74
CA HIS A 238 -3.60 -7.31 7.54
C HIS A 238 -2.07 -7.17 7.72
N CYS A 239 -1.45 -6.14 7.14
CA CYS A 239 -0.04 -5.85 7.35
C CYS A 239 0.20 -5.32 8.78
N SER A 240 0.46 -6.22 9.71
CA SER A 240 0.63 -5.91 11.13
C SER A 240 1.94 -5.15 11.41
N PRO A 241 2.05 -4.43 12.54
CA PRO A 241 3.32 -3.83 12.97
C PRO A 241 4.46 -4.84 13.13
N GLN A 242 4.16 -6.13 13.36
CA GLN A 242 5.16 -7.17 13.47
C GLN A 242 5.79 -7.49 12.12
N ILE A 243 4.97 -7.65 11.06
CA ILE A 243 5.49 -7.90 9.72
C ILE A 243 6.25 -6.68 9.18
N LEU A 244 5.77 -5.48 9.43
CA LEU A 244 6.50 -4.25 9.06
C LEU A 244 7.87 -4.16 9.75
N ARG A 245 7.95 -4.47 11.04
CA ARG A 245 9.25 -4.52 11.75
C ARG A 245 10.18 -5.59 11.20
N TRP A 246 9.63 -6.71 10.74
CA TRP A 246 10.39 -7.76 10.10
C TRP A 246 10.93 -7.27 8.75
N GLU A 247 10.08 -6.71 7.90
CA GLU A 247 10.45 -6.13 6.61
C GLU A 247 11.51 -5.01 6.77
N HIS A 248 11.31 -4.09 7.72
CA HIS A 248 12.27 -3.03 8.01
C HIS A 248 13.66 -3.57 8.41
N ARG A 249 13.70 -4.72 9.08
CA ARG A 249 14.99 -5.39 9.37
C ARG A 249 15.66 -5.89 8.10
N MET A 250 14.91 -6.37 7.12
CA MET A 250 15.45 -6.79 5.82
C MET A 250 16.06 -5.61 5.08
N TYR A 251 15.35 -4.49 4.97
CA TYR A 251 15.88 -3.26 4.34
C TYR A 251 17.14 -2.75 5.02
N ARG A 252 17.20 -2.82 6.35
CA ARG A 252 18.36 -2.37 7.13
C ARG A 252 19.59 -3.27 6.99
N LEU A 253 19.48 -4.46 6.45
CA LEU A 253 20.65 -5.29 6.12
C LEU A 253 21.54 -4.62 5.07
N PHE A 254 20.95 -3.90 4.12
CA PHE A 254 21.68 -3.15 3.09
C PHE A 254 22.34 -1.87 3.62
N TYR A 255 21.82 -1.30 4.71
CA TYR A 255 22.27 -0.03 5.30
C TYR A 255 22.41 -0.14 6.82
N PRO A 256 23.28 -1.01 7.35
CA PRO A 256 23.27 -1.38 8.78
C PRO A 256 23.59 -0.20 9.71
N ARG A 257 24.33 0.79 9.23
CA ARG A 257 24.75 1.97 10.00
C ARG A 257 23.83 3.18 9.84
N SER A 258 22.84 3.14 8.96
CA SER A 258 21.98 4.30 8.69
C SER A 258 20.97 4.54 9.83
N LYS A 259 21.28 5.53 10.67
CA LYS A 259 20.36 6.05 11.70
C LYS A 259 19.12 6.70 11.05
N GLN A 260 19.32 7.40 9.93
CA GLN A 260 18.25 8.07 9.20
C GLN A 260 17.21 7.05 8.65
N LEU A 261 17.66 5.98 7.98
CA LEU A 261 16.74 4.94 7.51
C LEU A 261 15.95 4.31 8.68
N LYS A 262 16.65 4.00 9.80
CA LYS A 262 15.98 3.48 11.00
C LYS A 262 14.88 4.41 11.52
N MET A 263 15.12 5.69 11.53
CA MET A 263 14.15 6.71 11.95
C MET A 263 12.96 6.78 11.00
N LEU A 264 13.22 6.89 9.68
CA LEU A 264 12.17 6.97 8.65
C LEU A 264 11.26 5.74 8.66
N LEU A 265 11.83 4.55 8.73
CA LEU A 265 11.07 3.29 8.84
C LEU A 265 10.30 3.22 10.16
N GLY A 266 10.87 3.73 11.25
CA GLY A 266 10.19 3.80 12.56
C GLY A 266 8.88 4.60 12.50
N TRP A 267 8.82 5.65 11.71
CA TRP A 267 7.62 6.46 11.52
C TRP A 267 6.48 5.72 10.80
N GLN A 268 6.77 4.61 10.13
CA GLN A 268 5.75 3.75 9.50
C GLN A 268 5.07 2.80 10.48
N ILE A 269 5.64 2.55 11.65
CA ILE A 269 5.10 1.60 12.62
C ILE A 269 3.91 2.20 13.39
N ARG A 270 3.99 3.48 13.73
CA ARG A 270 2.91 4.24 14.38
C ARG A 270 2.40 5.27 13.41
N ASN A 271 1.47 4.87 12.57
CA ASN A 271 0.90 5.74 11.56
C ASN A 271 0.04 6.83 12.20
N ARG A 272 0.26 8.06 11.74
CA ARG A 272 -0.66 9.18 11.92
C ARG A 272 -1.24 9.51 10.56
N GLY A 273 -2.51 9.82 10.51
CA GLY A 273 -3.18 10.18 9.28
C GLY A 273 -4.35 11.11 9.52
N TYR A 274 -4.77 11.77 8.49
CA TYR A 274 -5.97 12.59 8.48
C TYR A 274 -6.80 12.28 7.24
N ALA A 275 -8.08 12.44 7.37
CA ALA A 275 -9.05 12.29 6.31
C ALA A 275 -10.22 13.24 6.55
N ASN A 276 -10.81 13.77 5.49
CA ASN A 276 -12.04 14.52 5.59
C ASN A 276 -13.23 13.57 5.62
N THR A 277 -14.06 13.68 6.64
CA THR A 277 -15.28 12.88 6.81
C THR A 277 -16.47 13.78 7.17
N PRO A 278 -17.73 13.27 7.11
CA PRO A 278 -18.90 14.07 7.49
C PRO A 278 -18.85 14.59 8.92
N ASP A 279 -18.12 13.90 9.79
CA ASP A 279 -17.98 14.27 11.21
C ASP A 279 -16.79 15.21 11.45
N GLY A 280 -15.97 15.48 10.43
CA GLY A 280 -14.81 16.38 10.52
C GLY A 280 -13.62 15.94 9.67
#